data_de83a11d45b2363fea2cdc2147625c80
#
_entry.id   de83a11d45b2363fea2cdc2147625c80
#
_cell.length_a   1.000
_cell.length_b   1.000
_cell.length_c   1.000
_cell.angle_alpha   90.00
_cell.angle_beta   90.00
_cell.angle_gamma   90.00
#
_symmetry.space_group_name_H-M   'P 1'
#
loop_
_entity.id
_entity.type
_entity.pdbx_description
1 polymer ?
#
loop_
_entity_poly.entity_id
_entity_poly.type
_entity_poly.pdbx_seq_one_letter_code
_entity_poly.pdbx_strand_id
1 'polypeptide(L)'
;MVSKFSHLYSRNAREMKASEIRELLKLTERKEIISFAGGLPNPDAFPVDKVKEICNHLLDEKGASILQYGTTEGVTELRHAIAERMNKKGMNINYHNVLITAGSQQALDLIGKTFLDPDDTVIVGAPTYLGGTNAFKSYGAVMEGVPIDENGMDPVLLEEKIQQLQMHGRSAELLYLIPAFQNPSGVTISHERRKQLLEVARKYDMLVIEDAPYSELRYSGEAIKPMKTMDDDGRVIYLGTFSKVLAPGFRVAWCIADRDILNKLIIVKQAADLCTNTFGQHIAAEYLNRGYIDEHIEKIRSLYKRKRDHMLAAMDKHFPAEATWTRPEGGMFIWVTLPEFIDTKDMFSRALDNNVAYVHGASFYADHSGKNTLRLNFTYATDEEIDTGIKRLADTIRQEIADKKKEGKSKEFRVNGEGLVVGV
;
A
#
# COMPACT_ATOMS: atom_id res chain seq x y z
N MET A 1 25.66 16.60 0.88
CA MET A 1 26.42 17.20 -0.27
C MET A 1 25.42 17.74 -1.27
N VAL A 2 25.54 19.00 -1.66
CA VAL A 2 24.71 19.57 -2.74
C VAL A 2 25.17 18.91 -4.05
N SER A 3 24.25 18.29 -4.81
CA SER A 3 24.58 17.64 -6.08
C SER A 3 25.16 18.65 -7.06
N LYS A 4 26.24 18.31 -7.77
CA LYS A 4 26.87 19.13 -8.80
C LYS A 4 25.88 19.63 -9.86
N PHE A 5 24.82 18.86 -10.13
CA PHE A 5 23.83 19.11 -11.15
C PHE A 5 22.48 19.60 -10.62
N SER A 6 22.37 19.92 -9.31
CA SER A 6 21.10 20.29 -8.69
C SER A 6 20.37 21.46 -9.36
N HIS A 7 21.13 22.39 -9.98
CA HIS A 7 20.59 23.53 -10.71
C HIS A 7 19.91 23.15 -12.04
N LEU A 8 20.18 21.95 -12.57
CA LEU A 8 19.59 21.42 -13.81
C LEU A 8 18.33 20.59 -13.57
N TYR A 9 18.04 20.22 -12.33
CA TYR A 9 16.86 19.43 -12.04
C TYR A 9 15.59 20.23 -12.26
N SER A 10 14.54 19.56 -12.77
CA SER A 10 13.19 20.14 -12.79
C SER A 10 12.70 20.46 -11.38
N ARG A 11 11.69 21.34 -11.27
CA ARG A 11 11.07 21.65 -9.96
C ARG A 11 10.65 20.39 -9.23
N ASN A 12 9.90 19.52 -9.91
CA ASN A 12 9.39 18.29 -9.32
C ASN A 12 10.53 17.35 -8.85
N ALA A 13 11.59 17.18 -9.66
CA ALA A 13 12.73 16.35 -9.29
C ALA A 13 13.49 16.86 -8.05
N ARG A 14 13.50 18.19 -7.82
CA ARG A 14 14.10 18.82 -6.63
C ARG A 14 13.29 18.57 -5.37
N GLU A 15 11.96 18.50 -5.49
CA GLU A 15 11.03 18.28 -4.38
C GLU A 15 10.90 16.81 -4.00
N MET A 16 11.20 15.90 -4.91
CA MET A 16 11.16 14.44 -4.63
C MET A 16 12.22 14.05 -3.62
N LYS A 17 11.80 13.30 -2.61
CA LYS A 17 12.68 12.72 -1.56
C LYS A 17 12.81 11.22 -1.76
N ALA A 18 13.96 10.66 -1.35
CA ALA A 18 14.13 9.22 -1.30
C ALA A 18 13.06 8.59 -0.40
N SER A 19 12.59 7.40 -0.76
CA SER A 19 11.64 6.67 0.07
C SER A 19 12.29 6.29 1.41
N GLU A 20 11.80 6.84 2.52
CA GLU A 20 12.26 6.51 3.87
C GLU A 20 12.22 4.99 4.12
N ILE A 21 11.18 4.30 3.63
CA ILE A 21 11.06 2.85 3.75
C ILE A 21 12.22 2.13 3.04
N ARG A 22 12.65 2.60 1.85
CA ARG A 22 13.77 2.00 1.13
C ARG A 22 15.10 2.21 1.86
N GLU A 23 15.31 3.39 2.43
CA GLU A 23 16.51 3.64 3.24
C GLU A 23 16.53 2.78 4.51
N LEU A 24 15.39 2.61 5.19
CA LEU A 24 15.24 1.70 6.30
C LEU A 24 15.53 0.23 5.91
N LEU A 25 15.04 -0.20 4.74
CA LEU A 25 15.30 -1.57 4.24
C LEU A 25 16.78 -1.85 4.01
N LYS A 26 17.57 -0.86 3.55
CA LYS A 26 19.03 -1.02 3.45
C LYS A 26 19.70 -1.28 4.79
N LEU A 27 19.20 -0.66 5.87
CA LEU A 27 19.72 -0.88 7.22
C LEU A 27 19.39 -2.29 7.74
N THR A 28 18.38 -2.95 7.20
CA THR A 28 17.91 -4.28 7.60
C THR A 28 18.56 -5.43 6.81
N GLU A 29 19.53 -5.16 5.95
CA GLU A 29 20.25 -6.19 5.18
C GLU A 29 21.21 -7.03 6.05
N ARG A 30 21.45 -6.63 7.30
CA ARG A 30 22.27 -7.40 8.27
C ARG A 30 21.52 -8.66 8.67
N LYS A 31 22.19 -9.80 8.61
CA LYS A 31 21.61 -11.14 8.90
C LYS A 31 21.05 -11.29 10.31
N GLU A 32 21.57 -10.52 11.28
CA GLU A 32 21.16 -10.56 12.68
C GLU A 32 19.83 -9.85 12.92
N ILE A 33 19.42 -8.96 12.01
CA ILE A 33 18.21 -8.15 12.16
C ILE A 33 17.01 -8.91 11.63
N ILE A 34 16.06 -9.20 12.51
CA ILE A 34 14.76 -9.71 12.13
C ILE A 34 13.92 -8.53 11.62
N SER A 35 13.56 -8.56 10.33
CA SER A 35 12.90 -7.43 9.70
C SER A 35 11.41 -7.69 9.46
N PHE A 36 10.56 -6.93 10.16
CA PHE A 36 9.13 -6.79 9.87
C PHE A 36 8.81 -5.53 9.02
N ALA A 37 9.86 -4.85 8.53
CA ALA A 37 9.70 -3.59 7.80
C ALA A 37 9.25 -3.77 6.34
N GLY A 38 9.69 -4.83 5.67
CA GLY A 38 9.42 -5.06 4.24
C GLY A 38 7.95 -5.28 3.92
N GLY A 39 7.50 -4.86 2.73
CA GLY A 39 6.20 -5.22 2.17
C GLY A 39 6.29 -6.38 1.18
N LEU A 40 7.17 -7.35 1.46
CA LEU A 40 7.52 -8.44 0.56
C LEU A 40 6.63 -9.67 0.80
N PRO A 41 6.11 -10.30 -0.29
CA PRO A 41 5.54 -11.64 -0.22
C PRO A 41 6.60 -12.66 0.21
N ASN A 42 6.16 -13.78 0.76
CA ASN A 42 7.05 -14.88 1.11
C ASN A 42 7.60 -15.55 -0.16
N PRO A 43 8.94 -15.63 -0.35
CA PRO A 43 9.53 -16.25 -1.54
C PRO A 43 9.26 -17.75 -1.65
N ASP A 44 9.09 -18.47 -0.53
CA ASP A 44 8.78 -19.90 -0.52
C ASP A 44 7.39 -20.22 -1.10
N ALA A 45 6.54 -19.19 -1.20
CA ALA A 45 5.24 -19.32 -1.83
C ALA A 45 5.29 -19.15 -3.36
N PHE A 46 6.40 -18.69 -3.96
CA PHE A 46 6.42 -18.47 -5.40
C PHE A 46 6.32 -19.78 -6.19
N PRO A 47 5.49 -19.83 -7.26
CA PRO A 47 5.19 -21.04 -8.00
C PRO A 47 6.26 -21.34 -9.06
N VAL A 48 7.52 -21.50 -8.66
CA VAL A 48 8.69 -21.60 -9.55
C VAL A 48 8.53 -22.73 -10.58
N ASP A 49 8.06 -23.90 -10.16
CA ASP A 49 7.90 -25.06 -11.05
C ASP A 49 6.83 -24.81 -12.13
N LYS A 50 5.70 -24.21 -11.74
CA LYS A 50 4.63 -23.84 -12.68
C LYS A 50 5.06 -22.75 -13.65
N VAL A 51 5.81 -21.78 -13.16
CA VAL A 51 6.40 -20.73 -14.02
C VAL A 51 7.38 -21.35 -15.03
N LYS A 52 8.25 -22.27 -14.59
CA LYS A 52 9.18 -22.97 -15.48
C LYS A 52 8.45 -23.79 -16.54
N GLU A 53 7.41 -24.54 -16.15
CA GLU A 53 6.56 -25.30 -17.08
C GLU A 53 5.96 -24.39 -18.17
N ILE A 54 5.36 -23.27 -17.74
CA ILE A 54 4.73 -22.29 -18.65
C ILE A 54 5.78 -21.64 -19.56
N CYS A 55 6.93 -21.25 -19.04
CA CYS A 55 8.00 -20.65 -19.85
C CYS A 55 8.45 -21.57 -20.96
N ASN A 56 8.72 -22.86 -20.67
CA ASN A 56 9.13 -23.85 -21.66
C ASN A 56 8.04 -24.02 -22.73
N HIS A 57 6.79 -24.24 -22.30
CA HIS A 57 5.67 -24.40 -23.23
C HIS A 57 5.51 -23.17 -24.16
N LEU A 58 5.55 -21.97 -23.61
CA LEU A 58 5.39 -20.75 -24.39
C LEU A 58 6.52 -20.53 -25.41
N LEU A 59 7.76 -20.85 -25.04
CA LEU A 59 8.91 -20.73 -25.94
C LEU A 59 8.88 -21.79 -27.05
N ASP A 60 8.43 -23.01 -26.73
CA ASP A 60 8.29 -24.09 -27.72
C ASP A 60 7.16 -23.81 -28.72
N GLU A 61 5.98 -23.34 -28.23
CA GLU A 61 4.78 -23.19 -29.07
C GLU A 61 4.71 -21.84 -29.80
N LYS A 62 5.10 -20.76 -29.14
CA LYS A 62 4.97 -19.39 -29.68
C LYS A 62 6.30 -18.75 -30.07
N GLY A 63 7.42 -19.30 -29.58
CA GLY A 63 8.77 -18.92 -29.97
C GLY A 63 9.04 -17.40 -29.95
N ALA A 64 9.51 -16.88 -31.09
CA ALA A 64 9.90 -15.48 -31.21
C ALA A 64 8.73 -14.48 -31.04
N SER A 65 7.46 -14.90 -31.23
CA SER A 65 6.31 -13.98 -31.19
C SER A 65 6.07 -13.40 -29.79
N ILE A 66 6.35 -14.15 -28.73
CA ILE A 66 6.19 -13.68 -27.35
C ILE A 66 7.35 -12.80 -26.87
N LEU A 67 8.44 -12.77 -27.62
CA LEU A 67 9.61 -11.92 -27.37
C LEU A 67 9.56 -10.60 -28.13
N GLN A 68 8.55 -10.41 -28.98
CA GLN A 68 8.36 -9.19 -29.78
C GLN A 68 7.60 -8.12 -28.94
N TYR A 69 7.65 -6.88 -29.39
CA TYR A 69 6.82 -5.81 -28.86
C TYR A 69 5.33 -6.16 -28.94
N GLY A 70 4.60 -5.83 -27.88
CA GLY A 70 3.15 -5.92 -27.83
C GLY A 70 2.42 -4.61 -28.06
N THR A 71 1.10 -4.62 -27.97
CA THR A 71 0.29 -3.40 -27.94
C THR A 71 0.45 -2.66 -26.62
N THR A 72 0.22 -1.37 -26.61
CA THR A 72 0.30 -0.55 -25.39
C THR A 72 -0.70 -0.97 -24.35
N GLU A 73 -1.89 -1.39 -24.80
CA GLU A 73 -2.97 -1.88 -23.93
C GLU A 73 -2.60 -3.19 -23.20
N GLY A 74 -1.70 -3.95 -23.78
CA GLY A 74 -1.27 -5.26 -23.31
C GLY A 74 -1.78 -6.43 -24.16
N VAL A 75 -1.24 -7.61 -23.87
CA VAL A 75 -1.56 -8.87 -24.56
C VAL A 75 -3.04 -9.18 -24.42
N THR A 76 -3.70 -9.41 -25.57
CA THR A 76 -5.16 -9.58 -25.66
C THR A 76 -5.66 -10.76 -24.83
N GLU A 77 -4.96 -11.88 -24.84
CA GLU A 77 -5.28 -13.08 -24.07
C GLU A 77 -5.28 -12.79 -22.56
N LEU A 78 -4.31 -12.00 -22.07
CA LEU A 78 -4.26 -11.61 -20.66
C LEU A 78 -5.40 -10.69 -20.29
N ARG A 79 -5.73 -9.72 -21.16
CA ARG A 79 -6.83 -8.78 -20.93
C ARG A 79 -8.17 -9.50 -20.88
N HIS A 80 -8.41 -10.51 -21.73
CA HIS A 80 -9.58 -11.39 -21.67
C HIS A 80 -9.64 -12.16 -20.35
N ALA A 81 -8.57 -12.84 -19.98
CA ALA A 81 -8.51 -13.63 -18.74
C ALA A 81 -8.75 -12.78 -17.49
N ILE A 82 -8.23 -11.54 -17.46
CA ILE A 82 -8.48 -10.59 -16.37
C ILE A 82 -9.95 -10.16 -16.37
N ALA A 83 -10.53 -9.82 -17.52
CA ALA A 83 -11.94 -9.42 -17.59
C ALA A 83 -12.87 -10.53 -17.09
N GLU A 84 -12.65 -11.78 -17.48
CA GLU A 84 -13.39 -12.94 -17.00
C GLU A 84 -13.26 -13.11 -15.48
N ARG A 85 -12.03 -13.00 -14.95
CA ARG A 85 -11.79 -13.09 -13.51
C ARG A 85 -12.51 -11.99 -12.73
N MET A 86 -12.49 -10.76 -13.22
CA MET A 86 -13.13 -9.63 -12.55
C MET A 86 -14.67 -9.71 -12.67
N ASN A 87 -15.20 -10.25 -13.75
CA ASN A 87 -16.63 -10.50 -13.89
C ASN A 87 -17.14 -11.55 -12.88
N LYS A 88 -16.33 -12.56 -12.50
CA LYS A 88 -16.65 -13.48 -11.39
C LYS A 88 -16.75 -12.76 -10.04
N LYS A 89 -16.13 -11.58 -9.89
CA LYS A 89 -16.25 -10.70 -8.71
C LYS A 89 -17.41 -9.71 -8.80
N GLY A 90 -18.21 -9.78 -9.87
CA GLY A 90 -19.39 -8.95 -10.08
C GLY A 90 -19.15 -7.67 -10.87
N MET A 91 -17.97 -7.47 -11.46
CA MET A 91 -17.77 -6.41 -12.45
C MET A 91 -18.49 -6.78 -13.76
N ASN A 92 -18.96 -5.78 -14.50
CA ASN A 92 -19.56 -5.95 -15.81
C ASN A 92 -18.68 -5.27 -16.86
N ILE A 93 -17.59 -5.95 -17.24
CA ILE A 93 -16.54 -5.41 -18.11
C ILE A 93 -16.17 -6.41 -19.22
N ASN A 94 -15.55 -5.90 -20.27
CA ASN A 94 -14.89 -6.70 -21.28
C ASN A 94 -13.39 -6.32 -21.36
N TYR A 95 -12.63 -7.02 -22.21
CA TYR A 95 -11.19 -6.81 -22.32
C TYR A 95 -10.79 -5.39 -22.78
N HIS A 96 -11.67 -4.64 -23.43
CA HIS A 96 -11.42 -3.24 -23.77
C HIS A 96 -11.43 -2.30 -22.56
N ASN A 97 -11.97 -2.74 -21.42
CA ASN A 97 -11.91 -2.01 -20.16
C ASN A 97 -10.64 -2.30 -19.35
N VAL A 98 -9.68 -3.08 -19.89
CA VAL A 98 -8.49 -3.52 -19.20
C VAL A 98 -7.24 -2.96 -19.89
N LEU A 99 -6.39 -2.25 -19.14
CA LEU A 99 -5.06 -1.80 -19.54
C LEU A 99 -4.02 -2.50 -18.68
N ILE A 100 -3.03 -3.16 -19.29
CA ILE A 100 -1.92 -3.79 -18.57
C ILE A 100 -0.83 -2.76 -18.27
N THR A 101 -0.28 -2.81 -17.07
CA THR A 101 0.75 -1.89 -16.59
C THR A 101 1.93 -2.62 -15.94
N ALA A 102 3.09 -1.97 -15.88
CA ALA A 102 4.31 -2.48 -15.25
C ALA A 102 4.21 -2.41 -13.69
N GLY A 103 3.20 -3.10 -13.13
CA GLY A 103 2.80 -3.03 -11.72
C GLY A 103 1.86 -1.85 -11.46
N SER A 104 1.13 -1.90 -10.33
CA SER A 104 0.21 -0.82 -9.94
C SER A 104 0.91 0.54 -9.80
N GLN A 105 2.21 0.56 -9.50
CA GLN A 105 2.99 1.79 -9.41
C GLN A 105 2.97 2.58 -10.72
N GLN A 106 3.08 1.91 -11.87
CA GLN A 106 2.95 2.57 -13.17
C GLN A 106 1.52 3.07 -13.39
N ALA A 107 0.51 2.31 -13.00
CA ALA A 107 -0.87 2.78 -13.12
C ALA A 107 -1.11 4.07 -12.33
N LEU A 108 -0.60 4.14 -11.08
CA LEU A 108 -0.67 5.35 -10.26
C LEU A 108 0.08 6.53 -10.87
N ASP A 109 1.27 6.28 -11.45
CA ASP A 109 2.06 7.28 -12.16
C ASP A 109 1.30 7.82 -13.39
N LEU A 110 0.74 6.93 -14.22
CA LEU A 110 -0.06 7.31 -15.38
C LEU A 110 -1.32 8.10 -15.01
N ILE A 111 -1.99 7.75 -13.91
CA ILE A 111 -3.14 8.49 -13.38
C ILE A 111 -2.70 9.88 -12.94
N GLY A 112 -1.62 9.98 -12.17
CA GLY A 112 -1.07 11.27 -11.77
C GLY A 112 -0.73 12.14 -12.98
N LYS A 113 -0.05 11.59 -13.98
CA LYS A 113 0.31 12.29 -15.22
C LYS A 113 -0.90 12.72 -16.06
N THR A 114 -2.03 12.00 -15.95
CA THR A 114 -3.22 12.26 -16.76
C THR A 114 -4.14 13.30 -16.13
N PHE A 115 -4.26 13.29 -14.79
CA PHE A 115 -5.32 14.02 -14.09
C PHE A 115 -4.82 15.09 -13.11
N LEU A 116 -3.50 15.22 -12.92
CA LEU A 116 -2.97 16.14 -11.92
C LEU A 116 -2.07 17.20 -12.55
N ASP A 117 -2.40 18.44 -12.32
CA ASP A 117 -1.51 19.58 -12.46
C ASP A 117 -0.83 19.93 -11.12
N PRO A 118 0.26 20.70 -11.10
CA PRO A 118 0.86 21.16 -9.85
C PRO A 118 -0.17 21.90 -8.98
N ASP A 119 -0.14 21.63 -7.68
CA ASP A 119 -1.02 22.16 -6.63
C ASP A 119 -2.44 21.55 -6.59
N ASP A 120 -2.80 20.65 -7.52
CA ASP A 120 -4.04 19.88 -7.45
C ASP A 120 -4.08 19.01 -6.19
N THR A 121 -5.30 18.74 -5.69
CA THR A 121 -5.49 18.01 -4.43
C THR A 121 -5.89 16.56 -4.64
N VAL A 122 -5.18 15.66 -3.98
CA VAL A 122 -5.58 14.25 -3.86
C VAL A 122 -5.94 13.96 -2.41
N ILE A 123 -7.17 13.50 -2.16
CA ILE A 123 -7.58 13.04 -0.84
C ILE A 123 -7.16 11.60 -0.66
N VAL A 124 -6.58 11.31 0.50
CA VAL A 124 -6.03 9.98 0.84
C VAL A 124 -6.43 9.59 2.27
N GLY A 125 -6.38 8.30 2.61
CA GLY A 125 -6.49 7.88 4.00
C GLY A 125 -5.31 8.37 4.85
N ALA A 126 -5.56 8.61 6.12
CA ALA A 126 -4.53 8.89 7.11
C ALA A 126 -4.59 7.80 8.21
N PRO A 127 -3.67 6.80 8.15
CA PRO A 127 -2.53 6.64 7.22
C PRO A 127 -2.88 6.09 5.84
N THR A 128 -1.90 6.15 4.88
CA THR A 128 -2.03 5.58 3.53
C THR A 128 -0.71 5.06 2.96
N TYR A 129 -0.76 4.43 1.78
CA TYR A 129 0.41 3.86 1.11
C TYR A 129 1.32 4.93 0.50
N LEU A 130 2.56 4.96 0.99
CA LEU A 130 3.58 5.93 0.57
C LEU A 130 3.90 5.88 -0.94
N GLY A 131 3.84 4.68 -1.56
CA GLY A 131 4.11 4.56 -3.00
C GLY A 131 3.05 5.24 -3.86
N GLY A 132 1.78 5.25 -3.42
CA GLY A 132 0.69 5.99 -4.08
C GLY A 132 0.88 7.49 -3.95
N THR A 133 1.06 7.97 -2.72
CA THR A 133 1.26 9.41 -2.47
C THR A 133 2.50 9.95 -3.20
N ASN A 134 3.59 9.19 -3.28
CA ASN A 134 4.79 9.61 -3.99
C ASN A 134 4.58 9.68 -5.51
N ALA A 135 3.75 8.79 -6.09
CA ALA A 135 3.41 8.87 -7.51
C ALA A 135 2.70 10.21 -7.81
N PHE A 136 1.73 10.61 -7.00
CA PHE A 136 0.99 11.86 -7.19
C PHE A 136 1.85 13.10 -6.88
N LYS A 137 2.64 13.07 -5.80
CA LYS A 137 3.58 14.14 -5.46
C LYS A 137 4.61 14.40 -6.57
N SER A 138 4.95 13.40 -7.39
CA SER A 138 5.86 13.58 -8.52
C SER A 138 5.30 14.50 -9.63
N TYR A 139 4.00 14.75 -9.62
CA TYR A 139 3.31 15.71 -10.49
C TYR A 139 3.00 17.04 -9.77
N GLY A 140 3.49 17.23 -8.55
CA GLY A 140 3.30 18.44 -7.76
C GLY A 140 1.98 18.49 -7.00
N ALA A 141 1.24 17.39 -6.92
CA ALA A 141 -0.03 17.34 -6.22
C ALA A 141 0.11 17.40 -4.70
N VAL A 142 -0.87 18.00 -4.05
CA VAL A 142 -0.99 18.13 -2.59
C VAL A 142 -1.83 16.99 -2.03
N MET A 143 -1.29 16.29 -1.04
CA MET A 143 -2.01 15.19 -0.37
C MET A 143 -2.76 15.71 0.85
N GLU A 144 -4.06 15.48 0.91
CA GLU A 144 -4.91 15.79 2.06
C GLU A 144 -5.40 14.51 2.73
N GLY A 145 -4.98 14.31 3.98
CA GLY A 145 -5.32 13.12 4.76
C GLY A 145 -6.70 13.22 5.41
N VAL A 146 -7.47 12.11 5.32
CA VAL A 146 -8.71 11.91 6.08
C VAL A 146 -8.51 10.72 7.01
N PRO A 147 -8.76 10.87 8.33
CA PRO A 147 -8.59 9.77 9.29
C PRO A 147 -9.36 8.52 8.90
N ILE A 148 -8.78 7.37 9.21
CA ILE A 148 -9.43 6.07 9.07
C ILE A 148 -9.60 5.42 10.45
N ASP A 149 -10.72 4.74 10.64
CA ASP A 149 -11.01 3.91 11.81
C ASP A 149 -11.00 2.42 11.44
N GLU A 150 -11.55 1.57 12.32
CA GLU A 150 -11.66 0.12 12.09
C GLU A 150 -12.56 -0.27 10.90
N ASN A 151 -13.39 0.64 10.39
CA ASN A 151 -14.25 0.46 9.21
C ASN A 151 -13.71 1.18 7.95
N GLY A 152 -12.53 1.79 8.04
CA GLY A 152 -11.90 2.55 6.97
C GLY A 152 -12.15 4.05 7.03
N MET A 153 -12.05 4.76 5.90
CA MET A 153 -12.28 6.21 5.83
C MET A 153 -13.73 6.55 6.18
N ASP A 154 -13.92 7.54 7.06
CA ASP A 154 -15.24 8.04 7.44
C ASP A 154 -15.77 9.00 6.36
N PRO A 155 -16.96 8.70 5.75
CA PRO A 155 -17.56 9.56 4.73
C PRO A 155 -17.91 10.96 5.21
N VAL A 156 -18.26 11.12 6.50
CA VAL A 156 -18.56 12.44 7.10
C VAL A 156 -17.29 13.28 7.18
N LEU A 157 -16.19 12.68 7.68
CA LEU A 157 -14.90 13.37 7.74
C LEU A 157 -14.34 13.68 6.34
N LEU A 158 -14.62 12.81 5.36
CA LEU A 158 -14.29 13.08 3.95
C LEU A 158 -15.03 14.32 3.45
N GLU A 159 -16.32 14.39 3.68
CA GLU A 159 -17.14 15.52 3.23
C GLU A 159 -16.74 16.84 3.94
N GLU A 160 -16.48 16.78 5.24
CA GLU A 160 -15.96 17.93 6.00
C GLU A 160 -14.63 18.43 5.44
N LYS A 161 -13.71 17.51 5.09
CA LYS A 161 -12.42 17.85 4.48
C LYS A 161 -12.62 18.57 3.13
N ILE A 162 -13.51 18.07 2.28
CA ILE A 162 -13.81 18.68 0.98
C ILE A 162 -14.37 20.09 1.16
N GLN A 163 -15.31 20.27 2.09
CA GLN A 163 -15.89 21.58 2.40
C GLN A 163 -14.84 22.57 2.91
N GLN A 164 -13.91 22.11 3.77
CA GLN A 164 -12.78 22.92 4.21
C GLN A 164 -11.90 23.37 3.04
N LEU A 165 -11.58 22.47 2.10
CA LEU A 165 -10.83 22.80 0.88
C LEU A 165 -11.55 23.87 0.05
N GLN A 166 -12.85 23.70 -0.17
CA GLN A 166 -13.67 24.66 -0.94
C GLN A 166 -13.72 26.04 -0.30
N MET A 167 -13.79 26.14 1.04
CA MET A 167 -13.71 27.43 1.74
C MET A 167 -12.38 28.16 1.49
N HIS A 168 -11.31 27.43 1.12
CA HIS A 168 -10.01 27.98 0.75
C HIS A 168 -9.81 28.10 -0.76
N GLY A 169 -10.88 27.95 -1.56
CA GLY A 169 -10.84 28.04 -3.02
C GLY A 169 -10.11 26.86 -3.71
N ARG A 170 -10.02 25.71 -3.03
CA ARG A 170 -9.42 24.46 -3.56
C ARG A 170 -10.50 23.43 -3.84
N SER A 171 -10.29 22.61 -4.87
CA SER A 171 -11.05 21.40 -5.16
C SER A 171 -10.21 20.15 -4.85
N ALA A 172 -10.83 19.00 -4.84
CA ALA A 172 -10.13 17.72 -4.81
C ALA A 172 -10.49 16.93 -6.09
N GLU A 173 -9.48 16.56 -6.84
CA GLU A 173 -9.63 15.89 -8.14
C GLU A 173 -9.74 14.38 -7.98
N LEU A 174 -8.97 13.80 -7.06
CA LEU A 174 -8.86 12.36 -6.86
C LEU A 174 -9.09 11.97 -5.40
N LEU A 175 -9.80 10.85 -5.22
CA LEU A 175 -9.89 10.12 -3.96
C LEU A 175 -9.14 8.79 -4.09
N TYR A 176 -8.01 8.64 -3.41
CA TYR A 176 -7.20 7.41 -3.43
C TYR A 176 -7.48 6.52 -2.23
N LEU A 177 -7.93 5.30 -2.48
CA LEU A 177 -8.32 4.32 -1.48
C LEU A 177 -7.66 2.96 -1.71
N ILE A 178 -7.34 2.25 -0.62
CA ILE A 178 -7.00 0.83 -0.59
C ILE A 178 -8.10 0.13 0.22
N PRO A 179 -9.22 -0.29 -0.41
CA PRO A 179 -10.41 -0.67 0.33
C PRO A 179 -10.33 -2.02 1.06
N ALA A 180 -9.35 -2.86 0.74
CA ALA A 180 -9.21 -4.18 1.35
C ALA A 180 -7.81 -4.34 1.94
N PHE A 181 -7.75 -4.63 3.25
CA PHE A 181 -6.51 -4.90 3.99
C PHE A 181 -5.44 -3.83 3.76
N GLN A 182 -5.85 -2.59 3.96
CA GLN A 182 -5.11 -1.38 3.62
C GLN A 182 -3.64 -1.43 4.10
N ASN A 183 -2.73 -0.95 3.28
CA ASN A 183 -1.35 -0.67 3.67
C ASN A 183 -1.27 0.80 4.14
N PRO A 184 -0.97 1.05 5.43
CA PRO A 184 -0.34 0.16 6.40
C PRO A 184 -1.27 -0.50 7.42
N SER A 185 -2.54 -0.08 7.55
CA SER A 185 -3.38 -0.36 8.71
C SER A 185 -3.94 -1.80 8.80
N GLY A 186 -4.00 -2.52 7.68
CA GLY A 186 -4.69 -3.82 7.59
C GLY A 186 -6.21 -3.72 7.60
N VAL A 187 -6.77 -2.53 7.70
CA VAL A 187 -8.22 -2.28 7.77
C VAL A 187 -8.89 -2.54 6.42
N THR A 188 -10.14 -2.98 6.46
CA THR A 188 -10.98 -3.16 5.27
C THR A 188 -12.20 -2.24 5.35
N ILE A 189 -12.41 -1.44 4.30
CA ILE A 189 -13.59 -0.56 4.19
C ILE A 189 -14.83 -1.43 4.03
N SER A 190 -15.82 -1.25 4.91
CA SER A 190 -17.09 -1.98 4.89
C SER A 190 -17.89 -1.68 3.63
N HIS A 191 -18.80 -2.60 3.26
CA HIS A 191 -19.63 -2.43 2.06
C HIS A 191 -20.43 -1.13 2.09
N GLU A 192 -21.00 -0.79 3.23
CA GLU A 192 -21.79 0.43 3.39
C GLU A 192 -20.95 1.69 3.23
N ARG A 193 -19.76 1.74 3.85
CA ARG A 193 -18.85 2.88 3.67
C ARG A 193 -18.38 3.04 2.24
N ARG A 194 -18.16 1.94 1.50
CA ARG A 194 -17.82 2.02 0.07
C ARG A 194 -18.87 2.76 -0.73
N LYS A 195 -20.17 2.49 -0.47
CA LYS A 195 -21.29 3.20 -1.11
C LYS A 195 -21.29 4.68 -0.75
N GLN A 196 -21.20 4.98 0.55
CA GLN A 196 -21.20 6.36 1.03
C GLN A 196 -20.03 7.16 0.48
N LEU A 197 -18.83 6.59 0.41
CA LEU A 197 -17.67 7.23 -0.19
C LEU A 197 -17.86 7.51 -1.69
N LEU A 198 -18.50 6.59 -2.43
CA LEU A 198 -18.87 6.82 -3.84
C LEU A 198 -19.92 7.92 -4.00
N GLU A 199 -20.90 8.00 -3.11
CA GLU A 199 -21.89 9.08 -3.11
C GLU A 199 -21.23 10.45 -2.87
N VAL A 200 -20.29 10.53 -1.92
CA VAL A 200 -19.50 11.76 -1.70
C VAL A 200 -18.67 12.09 -2.94
N ALA A 201 -17.94 11.12 -3.51
CA ALA A 201 -17.13 11.34 -4.71
C ALA A 201 -17.99 11.83 -5.89
N ARG A 202 -19.21 11.29 -6.06
CA ARG A 202 -20.18 11.72 -7.08
C ARG A 202 -20.66 13.15 -6.83
N LYS A 203 -21.00 13.48 -5.59
CA LYS A 203 -21.47 14.81 -5.19
C LYS A 203 -20.47 15.92 -5.49
N TYR A 204 -19.17 15.62 -5.34
CA TYR A 204 -18.08 16.58 -5.49
C TYR A 204 -17.28 16.39 -6.79
N ASP A 205 -17.78 15.58 -7.71
CA ASP A 205 -17.19 15.30 -9.03
C ASP A 205 -15.73 14.83 -9.00
N MET A 206 -15.40 13.93 -8.07
CA MET A 206 -14.06 13.35 -7.94
C MET A 206 -13.97 12.01 -8.65
N LEU A 207 -12.82 11.68 -9.22
CA LEU A 207 -12.47 10.32 -9.59
C LEU A 207 -12.01 9.52 -8.36
N VAL A 208 -12.35 8.24 -8.33
CA VAL A 208 -11.95 7.32 -7.25
C VAL A 208 -10.94 6.32 -7.76
N ILE A 209 -9.78 6.24 -7.12
CA ILE A 209 -8.79 5.21 -7.38
C ILE A 209 -8.98 4.11 -6.33
N GLU A 210 -9.45 2.94 -6.78
CA GLU A 210 -9.57 1.74 -5.98
C GLU A 210 -8.32 0.88 -6.19
N ASP A 211 -7.31 1.03 -5.33
CA ASP A 211 -6.08 0.21 -5.37
C ASP A 211 -6.28 -1.08 -4.56
N ALA A 212 -6.29 -2.23 -5.23
CA ALA A 212 -6.74 -3.50 -4.66
C ALA A 212 -5.67 -4.62 -4.68
N PRO A 213 -4.42 -4.37 -4.24
CA PRO A 213 -3.35 -5.37 -4.31
C PRO A 213 -3.55 -6.55 -3.37
N TYR A 214 -4.38 -6.40 -2.32
CA TYR A 214 -4.55 -7.41 -1.28
C TYR A 214 -5.93 -8.07 -1.31
N SER A 215 -6.84 -7.69 -2.19
CA SER A 215 -8.24 -8.14 -2.20
C SER A 215 -8.42 -9.65 -2.26
N GLU A 216 -7.46 -10.37 -2.83
CA GLU A 216 -7.43 -11.84 -2.90
C GLU A 216 -6.89 -12.50 -1.61
N LEU A 217 -6.29 -11.73 -0.70
CA LEU A 217 -5.60 -12.22 0.49
C LEU A 217 -6.50 -12.14 1.73
N ARG A 218 -7.74 -12.61 1.63
CA ARG A 218 -8.66 -12.71 2.77
C ARG A 218 -8.50 -14.06 3.46
N TYR A 219 -8.38 -14.06 4.79
CA TYR A 219 -8.16 -15.25 5.63
C TYR A 219 -9.36 -15.58 6.50
N SER A 220 -10.20 -14.60 6.80
CA SER A 220 -11.41 -14.73 7.60
C SER A 220 -12.46 -13.69 7.18
N GLY A 221 -13.72 -13.88 7.64
CA GLY A 221 -14.84 -13.03 7.27
C GLY A 221 -15.32 -13.24 5.82
N GLU A 222 -16.29 -12.42 5.40
CA GLU A 222 -16.90 -12.50 4.08
C GLU A 222 -16.21 -11.56 3.07
N ALA A 223 -16.20 -11.98 1.81
CA ALA A 223 -15.66 -11.17 0.73
C ALA A 223 -16.56 -9.95 0.46
N ILE A 224 -15.95 -8.77 0.42
CA ILE A 224 -16.64 -7.52 0.07
C ILE A 224 -16.38 -7.21 -1.40
N LYS A 225 -17.46 -6.95 -2.15
CA LYS A 225 -17.37 -6.61 -3.57
C LYS A 225 -16.54 -5.34 -3.78
N PRO A 226 -15.75 -5.26 -4.86
CA PRO A 226 -15.03 -4.05 -5.24
C PRO A 226 -15.95 -2.84 -5.39
N MET A 227 -15.44 -1.64 -5.13
CA MET A 227 -16.18 -0.39 -5.34
C MET A 227 -16.56 -0.21 -6.82
N LYS A 228 -15.71 -0.66 -7.73
CA LYS A 228 -15.97 -0.66 -9.18
C LYS A 228 -17.27 -1.38 -9.56
N THR A 229 -17.75 -2.35 -8.76
CA THR A 229 -19.04 -3.04 -9.00
C THR A 229 -20.27 -2.18 -8.67
N MET A 230 -20.07 -1.05 -7.99
CA MET A 230 -21.10 -0.09 -7.58
C MET A 230 -20.99 1.25 -8.34
N ASP A 231 -20.11 1.29 -9.34
CA ASP A 231 -19.78 2.47 -10.13
C ASP A 231 -20.71 2.55 -11.33
N ASP A 232 -21.76 3.36 -11.22
CA ASP A 232 -22.80 3.53 -12.24
C ASP A 232 -22.46 4.63 -13.28
N ASP A 233 -21.48 5.49 -12.98
CA ASP A 233 -21.14 6.66 -13.80
C ASP A 233 -19.69 6.69 -14.31
N GLY A 234 -18.96 5.60 -14.11
CA GLY A 234 -17.63 5.42 -14.72
C GLY A 234 -16.46 6.09 -13.98
N ARG A 235 -16.68 6.63 -12.77
CA ARG A 235 -15.66 7.39 -12.01
C ARG A 235 -14.63 6.56 -11.26
N VAL A 236 -14.83 5.25 -11.09
CA VAL A 236 -13.89 4.39 -10.38
C VAL A 236 -12.84 3.82 -11.33
N ILE A 237 -11.58 4.07 -11.01
CA ILE A 237 -10.40 3.46 -11.62
C ILE A 237 -9.91 2.36 -10.68
N TYR A 238 -10.14 1.10 -11.06
CA TYR A 238 -9.72 -0.07 -10.28
C TYR A 238 -8.33 -0.53 -10.69
N LEU A 239 -7.47 -0.76 -9.71
CA LEU A 239 -6.11 -1.28 -9.91
C LEU A 239 -5.96 -2.66 -9.27
N GLY A 240 -5.56 -3.63 -10.06
CA GLY A 240 -5.21 -4.97 -9.59
C GLY A 240 -3.79 -5.36 -9.99
N THR A 241 -3.19 -6.33 -9.30
CA THR A 241 -1.80 -6.73 -9.54
C THR A 241 -1.54 -8.20 -9.28
N PHE A 242 -0.61 -8.78 -10.03
CA PHE A 242 -0.07 -10.12 -9.76
C PHE A 242 1.03 -10.12 -8.67
N SER A 243 1.47 -8.96 -8.22
CA SER A 243 2.60 -8.85 -7.28
C SER A 243 2.40 -9.57 -5.95
N LYS A 244 1.15 -9.77 -5.52
CA LYS A 244 0.84 -10.38 -4.21
C LYS A 244 0.22 -11.78 -4.33
N VAL A 245 -0.19 -12.16 -5.54
CA VAL A 245 -0.88 -13.44 -5.82
C VAL A 245 -0.15 -14.33 -6.82
N LEU A 246 0.92 -13.85 -7.46
CA LEU A 246 1.80 -14.66 -8.30
C LEU A 246 3.25 -14.42 -7.89
N ALA A 247 3.87 -13.35 -8.37
CA ALA A 247 5.21 -12.92 -7.95
C ALA A 247 5.45 -11.45 -8.32
N PRO A 248 6.06 -10.64 -7.44
CA PRO A 248 6.28 -9.21 -7.68
C PRO A 248 7.29 -8.93 -8.80
N GLY A 249 8.19 -9.86 -9.08
CA GLY A 249 9.25 -9.73 -10.10
C GLY A 249 8.72 -9.67 -11.52
N PHE A 250 7.52 -10.16 -11.82
CA PHE A 250 6.91 -10.07 -13.14
C PHE A 250 6.59 -8.64 -13.55
N ARG A 251 6.34 -7.76 -12.60
CA ARG A 251 5.92 -6.39 -12.87
C ARG A 251 4.71 -6.32 -13.79
N VAL A 252 3.68 -7.14 -13.53
CA VAL A 252 2.41 -7.16 -14.27
C VAL A 252 1.27 -6.79 -13.33
N ALA A 253 0.49 -5.80 -13.75
CA ALA A 253 -0.71 -5.31 -13.08
C ALA A 253 -1.73 -4.86 -14.13
N TRP A 254 -2.91 -4.47 -13.71
CA TRP A 254 -3.96 -3.99 -14.61
C TRP A 254 -4.73 -2.84 -14.00
N CYS A 255 -5.20 -1.97 -14.90
CA CYS A 255 -6.12 -0.89 -14.62
C CYS A 255 -7.45 -1.18 -15.33
N ILE A 256 -8.56 -1.03 -14.61
CA ILE A 256 -9.91 -1.15 -15.16
C ILE A 256 -10.62 0.19 -14.93
N ALA A 257 -11.08 0.82 -16.00
CA ALA A 257 -11.77 2.10 -15.93
C ALA A 257 -12.80 2.25 -17.05
N ASP A 258 -13.51 3.36 -17.04
CA ASP A 258 -14.29 3.81 -18.19
C ASP A 258 -13.39 3.96 -19.43
N ARG A 259 -13.98 3.78 -20.60
CA ARG A 259 -13.25 3.74 -21.85
C ARG A 259 -12.58 5.08 -22.19
N ASP A 260 -13.21 6.19 -21.86
CA ASP A 260 -12.65 7.51 -22.13
C ASP A 260 -11.40 7.76 -21.26
N ILE A 261 -11.45 7.34 -19.99
CA ILE A 261 -10.31 7.36 -19.09
C ILE A 261 -9.17 6.49 -19.63
N LEU A 262 -9.48 5.23 -20.00
CA LEU A 262 -8.47 4.30 -20.51
C LEU A 262 -7.83 4.76 -21.80
N ASN A 263 -8.59 5.33 -22.74
CA ASN A 263 -8.05 5.86 -23.98
C ASN A 263 -6.98 6.93 -23.72
N LYS A 264 -7.19 7.79 -22.71
CA LYS A 264 -6.19 8.80 -22.33
C LYS A 264 -4.99 8.16 -21.64
N LEU A 265 -5.19 7.21 -20.73
CA LEU A 265 -4.11 6.49 -20.06
C LEU A 265 -3.24 5.72 -21.07
N ILE A 266 -3.83 5.12 -22.10
CA ILE A 266 -3.10 4.42 -23.19
C ILE A 266 -2.17 5.40 -23.92
N ILE A 267 -2.67 6.59 -24.31
CA ILE A 267 -1.86 7.60 -24.98
C ILE A 267 -0.68 8.04 -24.10
N VAL A 268 -0.94 8.27 -22.82
CA VAL A 268 0.09 8.68 -21.85
C VAL A 268 1.11 7.54 -21.62
N LYS A 269 0.64 6.28 -21.61
CA LYS A 269 1.49 5.11 -21.46
C LYS A 269 2.41 4.90 -22.66
N GLN A 270 1.96 5.19 -23.89
CA GLN A 270 2.82 5.12 -25.09
C GLN A 270 4.09 5.96 -24.92
N ALA A 271 3.97 7.14 -24.31
CA ALA A 271 5.10 8.02 -24.05
C ALA A 271 5.97 7.57 -22.84
N ALA A 272 5.47 6.66 -21.99
CA ALA A 272 6.18 6.21 -20.81
C ALA A 272 7.03 4.95 -21.06
N ASP A 273 6.45 3.90 -21.65
CA ASP A 273 7.11 2.60 -21.81
C ASP A 273 6.76 1.86 -23.10
N LEU A 274 5.96 2.46 -23.98
CA LEU A 274 5.45 1.90 -25.23
C LEU A 274 4.53 0.68 -24.97
N CYS A 275 5.04 -0.37 -24.32
CA CYS A 275 4.28 -1.54 -23.91
C CYS A 275 4.91 -2.18 -22.66
N THR A 276 4.09 -2.81 -21.84
CA THR A 276 4.56 -3.61 -20.70
C THR A 276 5.23 -4.89 -21.20
N ASN A 277 6.19 -5.44 -20.45
CA ASN A 277 6.91 -6.69 -20.75
C ASN A 277 5.96 -7.79 -21.24
N THR A 278 6.05 -8.14 -22.55
CA THR A 278 5.15 -9.09 -23.22
C THR A 278 5.32 -10.52 -22.73
N PHE A 279 6.57 -10.96 -22.51
CA PHE A 279 6.86 -12.31 -22.02
C PHE A 279 6.19 -12.57 -20.65
N GLY A 280 6.34 -11.62 -19.70
CA GLY A 280 5.67 -11.70 -18.41
C GLY A 280 4.14 -11.70 -18.50
N GLN A 281 3.57 -10.99 -19.46
CA GLN A 281 2.14 -11.00 -19.71
C GLN A 281 1.64 -12.34 -20.25
N HIS A 282 2.36 -12.98 -21.16
CA HIS A 282 2.01 -14.32 -21.67
C HIS A 282 2.07 -15.37 -20.56
N ILE A 283 3.08 -15.31 -19.68
CA ILE A 283 3.15 -16.20 -18.51
C ILE A 283 1.94 -16.01 -17.61
N ALA A 284 1.57 -14.76 -17.30
CA ALA A 284 0.42 -14.46 -16.47
C ALA A 284 -0.90 -14.92 -17.12
N ALA A 285 -1.06 -14.77 -18.44
CA ALA A 285 -2.23 -15.26 -19.17
C ALA A 285 -2.36 -16.78 -19.09
N GLU A 286 -1.27 -17.53 -19.35
CA GLU A 286 -1.26 -18.98 -19.23
C GLU A 286 -1.55 -19.44 -17.80
N TYR A 287 -0.99 -18.73 -16.80
CA TYR A 287 -1.21 -19.04 -15.39
C TYR A 287 -2.69 -18.90 -14.98
N LEU A 288 -3.37 -17.87 -15.52
CA LEU A 288 -4.82 -17.69 -15.35
C LEU A 288 -5.62 -18.75 -16.09
N ASN A 289 -5.34 -18.95 -17.39
CA ASN A 289 -6.11 -19.83 -18.28
C ASN A 289 -6.04 -21.30 -17.87
N ARG A 290 -4.91 -21.74 -17.30
CA ARG A 290 -4.75 -23.09 -16.74
C ARG A 290 -5.38 -23.26 -15.34
N GLY A 291 -5.94 -22.19 -14.76
CA GLY A 291 -6.55 -22.22 -13.43
C GLY A 291 -5.55 -22.28 -12.26
N TYR A 292 -4.25 -22.21 -12.51
CA TYR A 292 -3.21 -22.33 -11.48
C TYR A 292 -3.27 -21.21 -10.43
N ILE A 293 -3.81 -20.07 -10.80
CA ILE A 293 -3.89 -18.89 -9.89
C ILE A 293 -4.80 -19.18 -8.68
N ASP A 294 -5.90 -19.89 -8.85
CA ASP A 294 -6.88 -20.09 -7.77
C ASP A 294 -6.31 -21.06 -6.72
N GLU A 295 -5.72 -22.18 -7.16
CA GLU A 295 -5.01 -23.12 -6.29
C GLU A 295 -3.86 -22.42 -5.53
N HIS A 296 -3.12 -21.57 -6.22
CA HIS A 296 -2.01 -20.84 -5.64
C HIS A 296 -2.46 -19.82 -4.58
N ILE A 297 -3.53 -19.10 -4.84
CA ILE A 297 -4.12 -18.14 -3.88
C ILE A 297 -4.54 -18.88 -2.60
N GLU A 298 -5.17 -20.03 -2.68
CA GLU A 298 -5.55 -20.83 -1.50
C GLU A 298 -4.33 -21.28 -0.68
N LYS A 299 -3.24 -21.66 -1.36
CA LYS A 299 -1.97 -21.99 -0.71
C LYS A 299 -1.38 -20.77 0.03
N ILE A 300 -1.36 -19.61 -0.63
CA ILE A 300 -0.89 -18.35 -0.03
C ILE A 300 -1.77 -17.94 1.16
N ARG A 301 -3.09 -18.00 1.02
CA ARG A 301 -4.04 -17.69 2.09
C ARG A 301 -3.80 -18.53 3.34
N SER A 302 -3.64 -19.84 3.15
CA SER A 302 -3.37 -20.78 4.25
C SER A 302 -2.05 -20.45 4.96
N LEU A 303 -0.99 -20.18 4.19
CA LEU A 303 0.32 -19.81 4.72
C LEU A 303 0.26 -18.48 5.52
N TYR A 304 -0.32 -17.45 4.92
CA TYR A 304 -0.33 -16.11 5.54
C TYR A 304 -1.32 -16.02 6.70
N LYS A 305 -2.44 -16.77 6.66
CA LYS A 305 -3.32 -16.91 7.81
C LYS A 305 -2.57 -17.44 9.03
N ARG A 306 -1.81 -18.52 8.86
CA ARG A 306 -1.01 -19.11 9.94
C ARG A 306 0.01 -18.10 10.49
N LYS A 307 0.75 -17.42 9.62
CA LYS A 307 1.76 -16.42 10.01
C LYS A 307 1.13 -15.22 10.74
N ARG A 308 -0.01 -14.72 10.25
CA ARG A 308 -0.78 -13.66 10.94
C ARG A 308 -1.20 -14.10 12.33
N ASP A 309 -1.82 -15.26 12.43
CA ASP A 309 -2.34 -15.80 13.69
C ASP A 309 -1.19 -16.02 14.69
N HIS A 310 -0.03 -16.50 14.20
CA HIS A 310 1.17 -16.68 15.00
C HIS A 310 1.73 -15.33 15.52
N MET A 311 1.87 -14.34 14.64
CA MET A 311 2.33 -13.00 15.04
C MET A 311 1.38 -12.34 16.04
N LEU A 312 0.06 -12.42 15.83
CA LEU A 312 -0.93 -11.89 16.77
C LEU A 312 -0.83 -12.57 18.15
N ALA A 313 -0.68 -13.89 18.19
CA ALA A 313 -0.50 -14.61 19.45
C ALA A 313 0.81 -14.21 20.17
N ALA A 314 1.90 -14.03 19.44
CA ALA A 314 3.16 -13.54 20.00
C ALA A 314 3.02 -12.11 20.55
N MET A 315 2.29 -11.23 19.86
CA MET A 315 2.00 -9.87 20.34
C MET A 315 1.11 -9.88 21.60
N ASP A 316 0.03 -10.67 21.62
CA ASP A 316 -0.83 -10.84 22.79
C ASP A 316 -0.05 -11.30 24.02
N LYS A 317 0.96 -12.14 23.83
CA LYS A 317 1.81 -12.68 24.89
C LYS A 317 2.87 -11.68 25.40
N HIS A 318 3.44 -10.88 24.49
CA HIS A 318 4.66 -10.14 24.80
C HIS A 318 4.51 -8.63 24.86
N PHE A 319 3.57 -8.02 24.12
CA PHE A 319 3.45 -6.57 24.07
C PHE A 319 2.95 -5.99 25.40
N PRO A 320 3.40 -4.78 25.77
CA PRO A 320 2.87 -4.09 26.96
C PRO A 320 1.42 -3.67 26.78
N ALA A 321 0.70 -3.53 27.89
CA ALA A 321 -0.72 -3.18 27.90
C ALA A 321 -1.03 -1.79 27.31
N GLU A 322 -0.02 -0.92 27.24
CA GLU A 322 -0.13 0.41 26.65
C GLU A 322 -0.12 0.40 25.11
N ALA A 323 0.26 -0.72 24.48
CA ALA A 323 0.24 -0.87 23.02
C ALA A 323 -1.07 -1.46 22.55
N THR A 324 -1.61 -0.95 21.44
CA THR A 324 -2.77 -1.52 20.75
C THR A 324 -2.41 -1.83 19.30
N TRP A 325 -3.14 -2.73 18.66
CA TRP A 325 -2.87 -3.12 17.27
C TRP A 325 -4.09 -3.63 16.55
N THR A 326 -4.07 -3.50 15.22
CA THR A 326 -5.13 -4.03 14.36
C THR A 326 -5.08 -5.56 14.30
N ARG A 327 -6.25 -6.19 14.06
CA ARG A 327 -6.40 -7.63 13.85
C ARG A 327 -6.98 -7.88 12.46
N PRO A 328 -6.15 -7.78 11.40
CA PRO A 328 -6.64 -7.79 10.04
C PRO A 328 -7.22 -9.15 9.65
N GLU A 329 -8.31 -9.15 8.89
CA GLU A 329 -8.92 -10.37 8.33
C GLU A 329 -8.17 -10.91 7.11
N GLY A 330 -7.14 -10.20 6.65
CA GLY A 330 -6.37 -10.54 5.46
C GLY A 330 -5.15 -9.61 5.26
N GLY A 331 -4.62 -9.57 4.05
CA GLY A 331 -3.51 -8.68 3.70
C GLY A 331 -2.15 -9.15 4.20
N MET A 332 -1.29 -8.22 4.57
CA MET A 332 0.11 -8.51 4.89
C MET A 332 0.63 -7.79 6.13
N PHE A 333 -0.16 -6.88 6.73
CA PHE A 333 0.32 -5.92 7.71
C PHE A 333 -0.53 -5.88 8.97
N ILE A 334 0.15 -5.61 10.10
CA ILE A 334 -0.46 -5.23 11.37
C ILE A 334 0.01 -3.82 11.69
N TRP A 335 -0.93 -2.98 12.14
CA TRP A 335 -0.68 -1.62 12.55
C TRP A 335 -0.70 -1.52 14.06
N VAL A 336 0.37 -0.99 14.64
CA VAL A 336 0.53 -0.86 16.10
C VAL A 336 0.46 0.61 16.46
N THR A 337 -0.25 0.92 17.53
CA THR A 337 -0.34 2.25 18.15
C THR A 337 0.23 2.19 19.56
N LEU A 338 1.17 3.06 19.85
CA LEU A 338 1.81 3.26 21.14
C LEU A 338 1.26 4.53 21.83
N PRO A 339 1.57 4.78 23.10
CA PRO A 339 1.22 6.04 23.75
C PRO A 339 1.72 7.27 22.97
N GLU A 340 0.97 8.36 22.96
CA GLU A 340 1.24 9.57 22.17
C GLU A 340 2.62 10.21 22.44
N PHE A 341 3.18 10.01 23.63
CA PHE A 341 4.51 10.52 24.00
C PHE A 341 5.67 9.73 23.39
N ILE A 342 5.40 8.63 22.67
CA ILE A 342 6.40 7.82 21.96
C ILE A 342 6.50 8.31 20.51
N ASP A 343 7.74 8.58 20.05
CA ASP A 343 8.05 8.73 18.63
C ASP A 343 8.72 7.46 18.12
N THR A 344 8.03 6.73 17.25
CA THR A 344 8.53 5.44 16.73
C THR A 344 9.71 5.59 15.77
N LYS A 345 9.93 6.80 15.23
CA LYS A 345 11.12 7.12 14.44
C LYS A 345 12.34 7.23 15.33
N ASP A 346 12.22 7.88 16.49
CA ASP A 346 13.30 7.99 17.47
C ASP A 346 13.60 6.63 18.11
N MET A 347 12.56 5.83 18.43
CA MET A 347 12.69 4.48 18.96
C MET A 347 13.39 3.51 18.00
N PHE A 348 13.43 3.80 16.68
CA PHE A 348 13.92 2.86 15.66
C PHE A 348 15.40 2.50 15.85
N SER A 349 16.27 3.41 16.30
CA SER A 349 17.67 3.09 16.56
C SER A 349 17.82 2.04 17.65
N ARG A 350 17.05 2.15 18.73
CA ARG A 350 17.01 1.15 19.81
C ARG A 350 16.50 -0.21 19.33
N ALA A 351 15.53 -0.21 18.41
CA ALA A 351 15.04 -1.45 17.80
C ALA A 351 16.13 -2.15 16.98
N LEU A 352 16.94 -1.39 16.22
CA LEU A 352 18.09 -1.92 15.48
C LEU A 352 19.16 -2.48 16.41
N ASP A 353 19.44 -1.83 17.54
CA ASP A 353 20.37 -2.32 18.56
C ASP A 353 19.87 -3.63 19.19
N ASN A 354 18.55 -3.81 19.28
CA ASN A 354 17.90 -5.06 19.70
C ASN A 354 17.68 -6.05 18.54
N ASN A 355 18.27 -5.81 17.36
CA ASN A 355 18.19 -6.66 16.18
C ASN A 355 16.76 -6.94 15.72
N VAL A 356 15.88 -5.93 15.72
CA VAL A 356 14.55 -5.98 15.15
C VAL A 356 14.25 -4.69 14.39
N ALA A 357 13.50 -4.79 13.28
CA ALA A 357 13.15 -3.64 12.46
C ALA A 357 11.66 -3.63 12.08
N TYR A 358 11.09 -2.42 11.99
CA TYR A 358 9.72 -2.11 11.60
C TYR A 358 9.71 -0.87 10.70
N VAL A 359 8.53 -0.43 10.23
CA VAL A 359 8.40 0.90 9.60
C VAL A 359 7.67 1.84 10.55
N HIS A 360 8.29 2.98 10.87
CA HIS A 360 7.66 4.01 11.71
C HIS A 360 6.45 4.65 11.00
N GLY A 361 5.41 4.98 11.77
CA GLY A 361 4.11 5.35 11.25
C GLY A 361 4.05 6.70 10.55
N ALA A 362 4.82 7.69 10.99
CA ALA A 362 4.82 9.03 10.40
C ALA A 362 5.07 9.05 8.89
N SER A 363 5.77 8.05 8.33
CA SER A 363 5.97 7.90 6.88
C SER A 363 4.68 7.65 6.09
N PHE A 364 3.63 7.19 6.72
CA PHE A 364 2.36 6.86 6.06
C PHE A 364 1.31 7.98 6.16
N TYR A 365 1.66 9.10 6.78
CA TYR A 365 0.79 10.28 6.88
C TYR A 365 1.32 11.41 6.00
N ALA A 366 0.40 12.06 5.29
CA ALA A 366 0.74 13.17 4.40
C ALA A 366 1.36 14.36 5.14
N ASP A 367 0.93 14.59 6.38
CA ASP A 367 1.36 15.66 7.30
C ASP A 367 2.43 15.20 8.32
N HIS A 368 2.94 13.96 8.18
CA HIS A 368 3.88 13.35 9.12
C HIS A 368 3.36 13.25 10.58
N SER A 369 2.05 13.24 10.78
CA SER A 369 1.42 12.87 12.06
C SER A 369 1.61 11.37 12.36
N GLY A 370 0.89 10.79 13.31
CA GLY A 370 0.95 9.36 13.63
C GLY A 370 2.33 8.88 14.10
N LYS A 371 3.11 9.74 14.76
CA LYS A 371 4.48 9.46 15.23
C LYS A 371 4.56 8.27 16.19
N ASN A 372 3.49 8.02 16.92
CA ASN A 372 3.37 6.93 17.89
C ASN A 372 2.92 5.61 17.29
N THR A 373 2.91 5.47 15.96
CA THR A 373 2.44 4.28 15.29
C THR A 373 3.56 3.58 14.52
N LEU A 374 3.40 2.28 14.22
CA LEU A 374 4.34 1.53 13.41
C LEU A 374 3.64 0.39 12.65
N ARG A 375 4.24 -0.02 11.52
CA ARG A 375 3.76 -1.13 10.68
C ARG A 375 4.65 -2.35 10.83
N LEU A 376 4.01 -3.53 10.98
CA LEU A 376 4.65 -4.84 10.95
C LEU A 376 4.14 -5.65 9.75
N ASN A 377 5.04 -6.32 9.03
CA ASN A 377 4.73 -7.32 8.02
C ASN A 377 4.83 -8.71 8.65
N PHE A 378 3.80 -9.54 8.48
CA PHE A 378 3.78 -10.90 9.02
C PHE A 378 4.06 -11.99 7.96
N THR A 379 4.20 -11.64 6.68
CA THR A 379 4.24 -12.63 5.60
C THR A 379 5.63 -13.20 5.34
N TYR A 380 6.68 -12.45 5.60
CA TYR A 380 8.05 -12.79 5.18
C TYR A 380 8.81 -13.61 6.23
N ALA A 381 8.84 -13.18 7.49
CA ALA A 381 9.61 -13.81 8.57
C ALA A 381 9.18 -15.27 8.82
N THR A 382 10.12 -16.12 9.24
CA THR A 382 9.83 -17.48 9.72
C THR A 382 9.07 -17.46 11.04
N ASP A 383 8.50 -18.58 11.47
CA ASP A 383 7.78 -18.66 12.75
C ASP A 383 8.74 -18.37 13.94
N GLU A 384 9.99 -18.86 13.91
CA GLU A 384 11.00 -18.58 14.92
C GLU A 384 11.42 -17.10 14.94
N GLU A 385 11.54 -16.49 13.76
CA GLU A 385 11.81 -15.05 13.64
C GLU A 385 10.66 -14.22 14.17
N ILE A 386 9.41 -14.64 13.98
CA ILE A 386 8.23 -13.96 14.54
C ILE A 386 8.31 -14.00 16.07
N ASP A 387 8.51 -15.15 16.70
CA ASP A 387 8.60 -15.28 18.16
C ASP A 387 9.73 -14.41 18.74
N THR A 388 10.90 -14.53 18.16
CA THR A 388 12.10 -13.81 18.62
C THR A 388 11.98 -12.31 18.37
N GLY A 389 11.54 -11.91 17.18
CA GLY A 389 11.44 -10.51 16.77
C GLY A 389 10.34 -9.75 17.53
N ILE A 390 9.19 -10.38 17.74
CA ILE A 390 8.10 -9.76 18.53
C ILE A 390 8.51 -9.60 19.99
N LYS A 391 9.24 -10.56 20.58
CA LYS A 391 9.78 -10.41 21.93
C LYS A 391 10.79 -9.26 22.01
N ARG A 392 11.76 -9.16 21.08
CA ARG A 392 12.73 -8.05 20.99
C ARG A 392 12.04 -6.70 20.85
N LEU A 393 11.02 -6.62 20.01
CA LEU A 393 10.24 -5.39 19.81
C LEU A 393 9.46 -5.02 21.08
N ALA A 394 8.86 -5.99 21.75
CA ALA A 394 8.15 -5.77 23.02
C ALA A 394 9.09 -5.23 24.11
N ASP A 395 10.30 -5.77 24.22
CA ASP A 395 11.31 -5.29 25.16
C ASP A 395 11.77 -3.86 24.82
N THR A 396 11.95 -3.57 23.51
CA THR A 396 12.25 -2.23 23.00
C THR A 396 11.16 -1.21 23.40
N ILE A 397 9.89 -1.56 23.16
CA ILE A 397 8.74 -0.70 23.49
C ILE A 397 8.68 -0.45 25.01
N ARG A 398 8.87 -1.47 25.86
CA ARG A 398 8.85 -1.31 27.31
C ARG A 398 9.97 -0.37 27.81
N GLN A 399 11.17 -0.52 27.27
CA GLN A 399 12.31 0.34 27.60
C GLN A 399 12.02 1.79 27.23
N GLU A 400 11.52 2.02 26.00
CA GLU A 400 11.18 3.36 25.52
C GLU A 400 10.10 4.03 26.38
N ILE A 401 9.01 3.31 26.71
CA ILE A 401 7.96 3.80 27.58
C ILE A 401 8.52 4.13 28.98
N ALA A 402 9.36 3.28 29.55
CA ALA A 402 9.93 3.49 30.87
C ALA A 402 10.83 4.72 30.92
N ASP A 403 11.67 4.92 29.90
CA ASP A 403 12.59 6.06 29.82
C ASP A 403 11.84 7.38 29.63
N LYS A 404 10.85 7.41 28.71
CA LYS A 404 10.01 8.62 28.51
C LYS A 404 9.21 9.00 29.74
N LYS A 405 8.67 8.01 30.49
CA LYS A 405 7.98 8.27 31.77
C LYS A 405 8.92 8.87 32.82
N LYS A 406 10.22 8.46 32.87
CA LYS A 406 11.21 9.04 33.76
C LYS A 406 11.56 10.47 33.35
N GLU A 407 11.78 10.72 32.06
CA GLU A 407 12.06 12.06 31.51
C GLU A 407 10.91 13.04 31.79
N GLY A 408 9.65 12.62 31.63
CA GLY A 408 8.46 13.41 31.95
C GLY A 408 8.42 13.83 33.42
N LYS A 409 8.60 12.85 34.33
CA LYS A 409 8.66 13.13 35.76
C LYS A 409 9.80 14.09 36.14
N SER A 410 10.97 13.98 35.50
CA SER A 410 12.10 14.85 35.81
C SER A 410 11.88 16.28 35.31
N LYS A 411 11.12 16.50 34.24
CA LYS A 411 10.71 17.83 33.75
C LYS A 411 9.67 18.48 34.67
N GLU A 412 8.67 17.71 35.15
CA GLU A 412 7.71 18.23 36.14
C GLU A 412 8.38 18.64 37.44
N PHE A 413 9.38 17.89 37.90
CA PHE A 413 10.17 18.25 39.09
C PHE A 413 10.99 19.53 38.89
N ARG A 414 11.53 19.80 37.69
CA ARG A 414 12.26 21.05 37.40
C ARG A 414 11.34 22.25 37.28
N VAL A 415 10.19 22.11 36.65
CA VAL A 415 9.19 23.20 36.53
C VAL A 415 8.62 23.58 37.88
N ASN A 416 8.38 22.60 38.77
CA ASN A 416 7.92 22.84 40.14
C ASN A 416 9.01 23.27 41.11
N GLY A 417 10.30 23.07 40.78
CA GLY A 417 11.47 23.45 41.57
C GLY A 417 12.03 24.86 41.29
N GLU A 418 11.70 25.45 40.13
CA GLU A 418 12.11 26.82 39.78
C GLU A 418 11.11 27.91 40.20
N GLY A 419 10.03 27.54 40.88
CA GLY A 419 8.98 28.44 41.35
C GLY A 419 9.14 28.87 42.80
N LEU A 420 10.33 29.31 43.28
CA LEU A 420 10.46 30.11 44.52
C LEU A 420 11.90 30.59 44.71
N VAL A 421 12.28 31.69 44.03
CA VAL A 421 13.20 32.67 44.58
C VAL A 421 12.54 34.03 44.38
N VAL A 422 11.70 34.44 45.36
CA VAL A 422 11.33 35.83 45.56
C VAL A 422 12.37 36.42 46.48
N GLY A 423 13.04 37.43 45.99
CA GLY A 423 14.09 38.17 46.69
C GLY A 423 13.60 38.92 47.91
N VAL A 424 14.55 39.19 48.74
CA VAL A 424 14.60 40.36 49.65
C VAL A 424 15.66 41.29 49.08
#